data_dcf2cd84aa4b67ed215125117704d5fe
#
_entry.id   dcf2cd84aa4b67ed215125117704d5fe
#
_cell.length_a   1.000
_cell.length_b   1.000
_cell.length_c   1.000
_cell.angle_alpha   90.00
_cell.angle_beta   90.00
_cell.angle_gamma   90.00
#
_symmetry.space_group_name_H-M   'P 1'
#
loop_
_entity.id
_entity.type
_entity.pdbx_description
1 polymer ?
#
loop_
_entity_poly.entity_id
_entity_poly.type
_entity_poly.pdbx_seq_one_letter_code
_entity_poly.pdbx_strand_id
1 'polypeptide(L)'
;MVAVSRGKNVTGKEERMRQGFVKVAAVTPKIRVADTGYNAKVICQSVKEAAEAGAKVIVLPELCITGYTCGDLFLQEKLLREAKEELLHIAAFTTDVDAIVFVGLPLAYKGKLYNVAAALNRGKILGIVPKTYLPNYNEFYEARHFTRGMEEVADVRLTEELTVPMGTRQLFTCLELPELVIAAELCEDLWTMNPPSIGHAMHGATLIVNLSASDETTGKPAYRRELVKGQSARLLCGYIYASAGDGESTQDVVYSGHNLIAENGRLLAESELFDAQTISTEIDVSRLASERRRMTTFETVTEPVYRENVFSLQMEETKLTRYIDPMPFVPSGERDRTLRCEEILSIQSMGLKKRLEHTHCKSAVIGISGGLDSTLALLVTVRAFDALGMDHSNIKAVTMPGFGTTDRTYDNAVSLIRCLGADFIEVDIKDAVNIHFRDIGQDPSMHDVTYENGQARERTQILMDIANKSGGMVIGTGDLSELALGWATYNGDHMSMHPK
;
A
#
# COMPACT_ATOMS: atom_id res chain seq x y z
N MET A 1 -1.13 37.05 1.13
CA MET A 1 -1.34 36.48 2.49
C MET A 1 -2.80 36.66 2.85
N VAL A 2 -3.62 35.62 2.72
CA VAL A 2 -4.98 35.60 3.23
C VAL A 2 -4.94 34.72 4.47
N ALA A 3 -5.10 35.33 5.64
CA ALA A 3 -5.20 34.63 6.90
C ALA A 3 -6.53 33.90 6.95
N VAL A 4 -6.48 32.56 6.90
CA VAL A 4 -7.65 31.71 7.20
C VAL A 4 -7.87 31.78 8.72
N SER A 5 -8.91 32.48 9.13
CA SER A 5 -9.36 32.52 10.52
C SER A 5 -9.83 31.14 10.93
N ARG A 6 -9.17 30.53 11.91
CA ARG A 6 -9.65 29.34 12.63
C ARG A 6 -10.98 29.67 13.32
N GLY A 7 -12.09 29.17 12.78
CA GLY A 7 -13.37 29.18 13.46
C GLY A 7 -13.28 28.27 14.69
N LYS A 8 -13.44 28.86 15.89
CA LYS A 8 -13.63 28.11 17.12
C LYS A 8 -15.05 27.51 17.10
N ASN A 9 -15.13 26.18 17.02
CA ASN A 9 -16.39 25.47 17.25
C ASN A 9 -16.79 25.56 18.72
N VAL A 10 -18.08 25.86 18.96
CA VAL A 10 -18.69 26.21 20.24
C VAL A 10 -18.93 25.00 21.16
N THR A 11 -18.44 23.84 20.85
CA THR A 11 -18.48 22.65 21.72
C THR A 11 -17.05 22.20 22.00
N GLY A 12 -16.54 22.45 23.21
CA GLY A 12 -15.18 22.22 23.63
C GLY A 12 -14.68 20.75 23.68
N LYS A 13 -14.97 19.97 22.65
CA LYS A 13 -14.28 18.72 22.31
C LYS A 13 -13.38 19.04 21.12
N GLU A 14 -12.08 19.07 21.36
CA GLU A 14 -11.12 18.92 20.29
C GLU A 14 -11.49 17.63 19.53
N GLU A 15 -11.99 17.75 18.30
CA GLU A 15 -12.07 16.63 17.38
C GLU A 15 -10.63 16.18 17.08
N ARG A 16 -10.16 15.18 17.81
CA ARG A 16 -8.93 14.49 17.49
C ARG A 16 -9.12 13.88 16.10
N MET A 17 -8.30 14.31 15.14
CA MET A 17 -8.32 13.76 13.79
C MET A 17 -8.07 12.26 13.89
N ARG A 18 -9.07 11.45 13.55
CA ARG A 18 -8.94 10.00 13.42
C ARG A 18 -8.01 9.74 12.23
N GLN A 19 -6.80 9.34 12.53
CA GLN A 19 -5.91 8.78 11.53
C GLN A 19 -6.37 7.33 11.32
N GLY A 20 -6.60 6.90 10.09
CA GLY A 20 -7.09 5.54 9.77
C GLY A 20 -6.07 4.42 10.02
N PHE A 21 -5.03 4.67 10.82
CA PHE A 21 -4.00 3.71 11.16
C PHE A 21 -4.44 2.81 12.32
N VAL A 22 -4.34 1.50 12.11
CA VAL A 22 -4.62 0.46 13.10
C VAL A 22 -3.35 -0.35 13.32
N LYS A 23 -2.86 -0.42 14.56
CA LYS A 23 -1.74 -1.28 14.91
C LYS A 23 -2.19 -2.74 14.97
N VAL A 24 -1.46 -3.58 14.24
CA VAL A 24 -1.75 -5.00 14.11
C VAL A 24 -0.53 -5.83 14.51
N ALA A 25 -0.76 -7.06 14.97
CA ALA A 25 0.31 -7.98 15.35
C ALA A 25 0.05 -9.40 14.81
N ALA A 26 1.12 -10.03 14.29
CA ALA A 26 1.19 -11.46 14.05
C ALA A 26 2.10 -12.06 15.12
N VAL A 27 1.59 -13.06 15.85
CA VAL A 27 2.18 -13.59 17.07
C VAL A 27 2.41 -15.09 16.92
N THR A 28 3.62 -15.57 17.17
CA THR A 28 3.95 -17.01 17.21
C THR A 28 4.37 -17.41 18.60
N PRO A 29 3.43 -17.91 19.44
CA PRO A 29 3.78 -18.40 20.78
C PRO A 29 4.55 -19.72 20.68
N LYS A 30 5.47 -19.94 21.62
CA LYS A 30 6.14 -21.22 21.78
C LYS A 30 5.19 -22.23 22.43
N ILE A 31 4.60 -23.10 21.64
CA ILE A 31 3.61 -24.07 22.08
C ILE A 31 4.24 -25.40 22.53
N ARG A 32 3.38 -26.29 23.03
CA ARG A 32 3.66 -27.73 23.22
C ARG A 32 2.55 -28.53 22.56
N VAL A 33 2.92 -29.50 21.75
CA VAL A 33 1.94 -30.38 21.08
C VAL A 33 1.04 -31.07 22.09
N ALA A 34 -0.26 -30.96 21.92
CA ALA A 34 -1.35 -31.52 22.73
C ALA A 34 -1.40 -31.06 24.21
N ASP A 35 -0.61 -30.08 24.62
CA ASP A 35 -0.66 -29.48 25.97
C ASP A 35 -1.51 -28.18 25.93
N THR A 36 -2.82 -28.33 25.83
CA THR A 36 -3.78 -27.23 25.65
C THR A 36 -3.71 -26.18 26.76
N GLY A 37 -3.55 -26.63 28.04
CA GLY A 37 -3.47 -25.73 29.19
C GLY A 37 -2.17 -24.92 29.23
N TYR A 38 -1.04 -25.48 28.81
CA TYR A 38 0.21 -24.72 28.63
C TYR A 38 0.06 -23.70 27.47
N ASN A 39 -0.46 -24.16 26.34
CA ASN A 39 -0.62 -23.33 25.17
C ASN A 39 -1.55 -22.13 25.43
N ALA A 40 -2.68 -22.33 26.11
CA ALA A 40 -3.57 -21.26 26.50
C ALA A 40 -2.89 -20.19 27.36
N LYS A 41 -2.07 -20.59 28.33
CA LYS A 41 -1.30 -19.64 29.17
C LYS A 41 -0.33 -18.81 28.35
N VAL A 42 0.42 -19.43 27.43
CA VAL A 42 1.39 -18.73 26.58
C VAL A 42 0.66 -17.82 25.59
N ILE A 43 -0.46 -18.26 25.03
CA ILE A 43 -1.33 -17.47 24.18
C ILE A 43 -1.83 -16.21 24.92
N CYS A 44 -2.40 -16.37 26.12
CA CYS A 44 -2.88 -15.25 26.92
C CYS A 44 -1.76 -14.23 27.23
N GLN A 45 -0.56 -14.72 27.58
CA GLN A 45 0.58 -13.86 27.82
C GLN A 45 1.01 -13.09 26.57
N SER A 46 1.10 -13.76 25.42
CA SER A 46 1.47 -13.13 24.15
C SER A 46 0.43 -12.12 23.68
N VAL A 47 -0.86 -12.42 23.86
CA VAL A 47 -1.97 -11.49 23.57
C VAL A 47 -1.87 -10.24 24.45
N LYS A 48 -1.59 -10.42 25.75
CA LYS A 48 -1.41 -9.31 26.68
C LYS A 48 -0.26 -8.40 26.24
N GLU A 49 0.90 -8.98 25.96
CA GLU A 49 2.09 -8.24 25.52
C GLU A 49 1.85 -7.47 24.22
N ALA A 50 1.19 -8.09 23.24
CA ALA A 50 0.85 -7.43 21.97
C ALA A 50 -0.16 -6.28 22.19
N ALA A 51 -1.17 -6.46 23.04
CA ALA A 51 -2.15 -5.43 23.36
C ALA A 51 -1.52 -4.27 24.16
N GLU A 52 -0.65 -4.54 25.11
CA GLU A 52 0.12 -3.52 25.86
C GLU A 52 1.06 -2.73 24.93
N ALA A 53 1.57 -3.36 23.85
CA ALA A 53 2.30 -2.67 22.78
C ALA A 53 1.40 -1.87 21.83
N GLY A 54 0.09 -1.87 22.06
CA GLY A 54 -0.92 -1.08 21.34
C GLY A 54 -1.57 -1.79 20.14
N ALA A 55 -1.36 -3.11 19.96
CA ALA A 55 -2.02 -3.85 18.89
C ALA A 55 -3.53 -3.95 19.13
N LYS A 56 -4.31 -3.62 18.10
CA LYS A 56 -5.78 -3.68 18.09
C LYS A 56 -6.31 -4.91 17.33
N VAL A 57 -5.49 -5.52 16.49
CA VAL A 57 -5.77 -6.79 15.82
C VAL A 57 -4.59 -7.71 16.08
N ILE A 58 -4.86 -8.86 16.68
CA ILE A 58 -3.84 -9.83 17.08
C ILE A 58 -4.17 -11.17 16.44
N VAL A 59 -3.24 -11.72 15.67
CA VAL A 59 -3.42 -12.97 14.92
C VAL A 59 -2.42 -14.00 15.42
N LEU A 60 -2.94 -15.16 15.82
CA LEU A 60 -2.14 -16.32 16.23
C LEU A 60 -2.15 -17.41 15.14
N PRO A 61 -1.26 -18.42 15.21
CA PRO A 61 -1.19 -19.48 14.22
C PRO A 61 -2.41 -20.41 14.18
N GLU A 62 -2.52 -21.14 13.11
CA GLU A 62 -3.45 -22.26 12.92
C GLU A 62 -3.25 -23.32 14.00
N LEU A 63 -4.35 -23.81 14.59
CA LEU A 63 -4.37 -24.86 15.61
C LEU A 63 -3.47 -24.58 16.85
N CYS A 64 -3.12 -23.35 17.13
CA CYS A 64 -2.16 -22.99 18.18
C CYS A 64 -2.60 -23.39 19.60
N ILE A 65 -3.89 -23.66 19.86
CA ILE A 65 -4.34 -24.18 21.16
C ILE A 65 -3.87 -25.64 21.38
N THR A 66 -3.81 -26.44 20.33
CA THR A 66 -3.40 -27.86 20.42
C THR A 66 -2.00 -28.11 19.89
N GLY A 67 -1.51 -27.29 18.97
CA GLY A 67 -0.46 -27.58 18.00
C GLY A 67 -1.05 -28.19 16.73
N TYR A 68 -0.43 -27.90 15.59
CA TYR A 68 -0.82 -28.44 14.29
C TYR A 68 -0.42 -29.91 14.14
N THR A 69 0.70 -30.31 14.75
CA THR A 69 1.33 -31.63 14.60
C THR A 69 0.80 -32.70 15.55
N CYS A 70 -0.44 -32.58 16.02
CA CYS A 70 -1.08 -33.55 16.91
C CYS A 70 -1.35 -34.92 16.27
N GLY A 71 -1.43 -35.02 14.92
CA GLY A 71 -1.70 -36.28 14.22
C GLY A 71 -3.01 -36.91 14.69
N ASP A 72 -3.00 -38.24 14.92
CA ASP A 72 -4.18 -38.99 15.36
C ASP A 72 -4.71 -38.61 16.75
N LEU A 73 -3.99 -37.77 17.51
CA LEU A 73 -4.51 -37.24 18.78
C LEU A 73 -5.76 -36.34 18.53
N PHE A 74 -5.93 -35.78 17.35
CA PHE A 74 -7.17 -35.07 16.96
C PHE A 74 -8.42 -35.95 17.01
N LEU A 75 -8.29 -37.29 17.02
CA LEU A 75 -9.41 -38.21 17.16
C LEU A 75 -9.80 -38.49 18.63
N GLN A 76 -9.07 -37.92 19.59
CA GLN A 76 -9.32 -38.10 21.00
C GLN A 76 -10.25 -37.07 21.61
N GLU A 77 -11.37 -37.50 22.16
CA GLU A 77 -12.38 -36.63 22.80
C GLU A 77 -11.78 -35.74 23.90
N LYS A 78 -10.76 -36.24 24.64
CA LYS A 78 -10.10 -35.46 25.65
C LYS A 78 -9.45 -34.20 25.07
N LEU A 79 -8.68 -34.32 23.98
CA LEU A 79 -8.01 -33.19 23.34
C LEU A 79 -9.02 -32.15 22.83
N LEU A 80 -10.10 -32.61 22.18
CA LEU A 80 -11.12 -31.72 21.63
C LEU A 80 -11.91 -30.98 22.71
N ARG A 81 -12.24 -31.67 23.80
CA ARG A 81 -12.91 -31.04 24.94
C ARG A 81 -12.01 -29.98 25.58
N GLU A 82 -10.77 -30.35 25.92
CA GLU A 82 -9.82 -29.41 26.51
C GLU A 82 -9.52 -28.21 25.59
N ALA A 83 -9.38 -28.41 24.27
CA ALA A 83 -9.20 -27.33 23.34
C ALA A 83 -10.37 -26.34 23.36
N LYS A 84 -11.60 -26.83 23.49
CA LYS A 84 -12.80 -26.00 23.62
C LYS A 84 -12.85 -25.27 24.97
N GLU A 85 -12.50 -25.94 26.06
CA GLU A 85 -12.44 -25.34 27.40
C GLU A 85 -11.40 -24.20 27.43
N GLU A 86 -10.23 -24.40 26.83
CA GLU A 86 -9.20 -23.37 26.74
C GLU A 86 -9.57 -22.22 25.80
N LEU A 87 -10.35 -22.46 24.73
CA LEU A 87 -10.92 -21.37 23.93
C LEU A 87 -11.80 -20.46 24.79
N LEU A 88 -12.67 -21.03 25.65
CA LEU A 88 -13.52 -20.26 26.57
C LEU A 88 -12.69 -19.49 27.59
N HIS A 89 -11.64 -20.09 28.11
CA HIS A 89 -10.68 -19.45 29.00
C HIS A 89 -9.97 -18.27 28.34
N ILE A 90 -9.44 -18.45 27.13
CA ILE A 90 -8.79 -17.37 26.35
C ILE A 90 -9.81 -16.27 26.03
N ALA A 91 -11.04 -16.62 25.67
CA ALA A 91 -12.09 -15.64 25.43
C ALA A 91 -12.37 -14.80 26.68
N ALA A 92 -12.55 -15.43 27.84
CA ALA A 92 -12.74 -14.74 29.11
C ALA A 92 -11.56 -13.82 29.46
N PHE A 93 -10.32 -14.25 29.19
CA PHE A 93 -9.12 -13.44 29.40
C PHE A 93 -9.16 -12.14 28.56
N THR A 94 -9.76 -12.16 27.36
CA THR A 94 -9.84 -10.95 26.51
C THR A 94 -10.81 -9.87 27.03
N THR A 95 -11.50 -10.06 28.16
CA THR A 95 -12.46 -9.10 28.73
C THR A 95 -11.85 -7.71 28.89
N ASP A 96 -10.63 -7.63 29.40
CA ASP A 96 -9.89 -6.39 29.63
C ASP A 96 -8.89 -6.07 28.53
N VAL A 97 -8.92 -6.82 27.41
CA VAL A 97 -8.04 -6.61 26.26
C VAL A 97 -8.77 -5.79 25.19
N ASP A 98 -8.23 -4.61 24.88
CA ASP A 98 -8.79 -3.73 23.86
C ASP A 98 -8.25 -4.07 22.44
N ALA A 99 -8.51 -5.30 22.04
CA ALA A 99 -8.17 -5.82 20.71
C ALA A 99 -9.17 -6.89 20.25
N ILE A 100 -9.25 -7.12 18.94
CA ILE A 100 -9.81 -8.36 18.39
C ILE A 100 -8.68 -9.37 18.21
N VAL A 101 -8.90 -10.60 18.68
CA VAL A 101 -7.90 -11.67 18.69
C VAL A 101 -8.40 -12.86 17.87
N PHE A 102 -7.58 -13.39 16.98
CA PHE A 102 -7.88 -14.59 16.20
C PHE A 102 -7.00 -15.74 16.67
N VAL A 103 -7.64 -16.87 17.06
CA VAL A 103 -7.01 -18.04 17.67
C VAL A 103 -7.41 -19.31 16.92
N GLY A 104 -6.44 -20.18 16.59
CA GLY A 104 -6.65 -21.44 15.88
C GLY A 104 -6.88 -22.62 16.82
N LEU A 105 -7.90 -23.46 16.53
CA LEU A 105 -8.20 -24.69 17.26
C LEU A 105 -8.95 -25.74 16.43
N PRO A 106 -8.95 -27.04 16.82
CA PRO A 106 -9.86 -28.02 16.30
C PRO A 106 -11.24 -27.92 16.97
N LEU A 107 -12.33 -27.98 16.20
CA LEU A 107 -13.69 -27.94 16.73
C LEU A 107 -14.57 -29.04 16.14
N ALA A 108 -15.16 -29.86 17.01
CA ALA A 108 -16.12 -30.88 16.64
C ALA A 108 -17.53 -30.27 16.52
N TYR A 109 -18.21 -30.53 15.39
CA TYR A 109 -19.58 -30.10 15.15
C TYR A 109 -20.33 -31.11 14.26
N LYS A 110 -21.52 -31.56 14.69
CA LYS A 110 -22.38 -32.52 13.97
C LYS A 110 -21.64 -33.76 13.50
N GLY A 111 -20.81 -34.36 14.37
CA GLY A 111 -20.05 -35.58 14.07
C GLY A 111 -18.89 -35.39 13.08
N LYS A 112 -18.48 -34.18 12.81
CA LYS A 112 -17.34 -33.80 11.97
C LYS A 112 -16.35 -32.94 12.78
N LEU A 113 -15.08 -32.97 12.39
CA LEU A 113 -14.03 -32.15 12.97
C LEU A 113 -13.61 -31.07 11.98
N TYR A 114 -13.48 -29.85 12.44
CA TYR A 114 -13.08 -28.69 11.66
C TYR A 114 -11.82 -28.04 12.25
N ASN A 115 -10.94 -27.61 11.39
CA ASN A 115 -9.83 -26.72 11.70
C ASN A 115 -10.38 -25.29 11.58
N VAL A 116 -10.35 -24.54 12.68
CA VAL A 116 -11.05 -23.26 12.73
C VAL A 116 -10.24 -22.12 13.33
N ALA A 117 -10.55 -20.90 12.95
CA ALA A 117 -10.16 -19.65 13.59
C ALA A 117 -11.34 -19.10 14.40
N ALA A 118 -11.15 -18.83 15.68
CA ALA A 118 -12.13 -18.13 16.52
C ALA A 118 -11.75 -16.66 16.66
N ALA A 119 -12.71 -15.75 16.42
CA ALA A 119 -12.55 -14.31 16.61
C ALA A 119 -13.06 -13.93 18.02
N LEU A 120 -12.19 -13.33 18.83
CA LEU A 120 -12.46 -12.97 20.22
C LEU A 120 -12.35 -11.46 20.41
N ASN A 121 -13.29 -10.88 21.15
CA ASN A 121 -13.21 -9.46 21.55
C ASN A 121 -13.93 -9.25 22.88
N ARG A 122 -13.25 -8.65 23.84
CA ARG A 122 -13.81 -8.23 25.15
C ARG A 122 -14.64 -9.34 25.84
N GLY A 123 -14.06 -10.52 25.96
CA GLY A 123 -14.69 -11.66 26.65
C GLY A 123 -15.68 -12.45 25.81
N LYS A 124 -15.91 -12.08 24.54
CA LYS A 124 -16.88 -12.73 23.65
C LYS A 124 -16.20 -13.46 22.51
N ILE A 125 -16.78 -14.58 22.10
CA ILE A 125 -16.49 -15.25 20.83
C ILE A 125 -17.48 -14.68 19.80
N LEU A 126 -16.96 -13.89 18.85
CA LEU A 126 -17.79 -13.20 17.86
C LEU A 126 -18.24 -14.12 16.73
N GLY A 127 -17.37 -15.07 16.36
CA GLY A 127 -17.62 -16.01 15.29
C GLY A 127 -16.46 -16.99 15.13
N ILE A 128 -16.74 -18.08 14.43
CA ILE A 128 -15.80 -19.15 14.14
C ILE A 128 -15.73 -19.38 12.63
N VAL A 129 -14.53 -19.29 12.07
CA VAL A 129 -14.28 -19.44 10.63
C VAL A 129 -13.54 -20.76 10.39
N PRO A 130 -14.18 -21.76 9.75
CA PRO A 130 -13.52 -23.02 9.42
C PRO A 130 -12.68 -22.89 8.15
N LYS A 131 -11.59 -23.66 8.07
CA LYS A 131 -10.71 -23.75 6.91
C LYS A 131 -11.46 -24.23 5.67
N THR A 132 -11.31 -23.51 4.56
CA THR A 132 -12.02 -23.81 3.31
C THR A 132 -11.35 -24.92 2.54
N TYR A 133 -10.03 -24.88 2.38
CA TYR A 133 -9.27 -25.86 1.61
C TYR A 133 -8.34 -26.66 2.53
N LEU A 134 -8.46 -27.99 2.46
CA LEU A 134 -7.65 -28.91 3.25
C LEU A 134 -6.55 -29.49 2.39
N PRO A 135 -5.28 -29.18 2.62
CA PRO A 135 -4.18 -29.80 1.89
C PRO A 135 -4.11 -31.29 2.21
N ASN A 136 -4.05 -32.12 1.16
CA ASN A 136 -3.94 -33.57 1.29
C ASN A 136 -3.05 -34.13 0.16
N TYR A 137 -1.85 -33.59 0.07
CA TYR A 137 -0.82 -33.90 -0.91
C TYR A 137 0.56 -33.69 -0.28
N ASN A 138 1.60 -34.34 -0.83
CA ASN A 138 2.97 -34.32 -0.34
C ASN A 138 3.02 -34.66 1.18
N GLU A 139 3.55 -33.75 1.99
CA GLU A 139 3.66 -33.85 3.46
C GLU A 139 2.34 -33.61 4.20
N PHE A 140 1.31 -33.12 3.52
CA PHE A 140 0.02 -32.77 4.14
C PHE A 140 -1.01 -33.90 4.03
N TYR A 141 -1.72 -34.17 5.12
CA TYR A 141 -2.82 -35.16 5.18
C TYR A 141 -3.98 -34.70 6.07
N GLU A 142 -4.32 -33.41 5.99
CA GLU A 142 -5.39 -32.81 6.82
C GLU A 142 -6.77 -33.45 6.62
N ALA A 143 -7.08 -33.91 5.41
CA ALA A 143 -8.35 -34.58 5.13
C ALA A 143 -8.52 -35.92 5.90
N ARG A 144 -7.46 -36.46 6.51
CA ARG A 144 -7.55 -37.59 7.43
C ARG A 144 -8.34 -37.23 8.70
N HIS A 145 -8.23 -36.00 9.18
CA HIS A 145 -8.79 -35.58 10.46
C HIS A 145 -9.92 -34.56 10.27
N PHE A 146 -9.77 -33.62 9.36
CA PHE A 146 -10.64 -32.46 9.23
C PHE A 146 -11.60 -32.53 8.05
N THR A 147 -12.70 -31.81 8.18
CA THR A 147 -13.72 -31.62 7.15
C THR A 147 -13.63 -30.18 6.63
N ARG A 148 -13.82 -30.02 5.32
CA ARG A 148 -13.89 -28.69 4.65
C ARG A 148 -14.95 -27.82 5.32
N GLY A 149 -14.62 -26.53 5.50
CA GLY A 149 -15.52 -25.54 6.05
C GLY A 149 -16.79 -25.33 5.24
N MET A 150 -17.89 -25.09 5.93
CA MET A 150 -19.16 -24.73 5.32
C MET A 150 -19.16 -23.24 4.95
N GLU A 151 -19.68 -22.91 3.77
CA GLU A 151 -19.78 -21.52 3.32
C GLU A 151 -20.90 -20.78 4.06
N GLU A 152 -22.06 -21.42 4.23
CA GLU A 152 -23.19 -20.87 4.96
C GLU A 152 -22.87 -20.81 6.46
N VAL A 153 -23.24 -19.68 7.07
CA VAL A 153 -23.04 -19.46 8.49
C VAL A 153 -24.18 -20.08 9.29
N ALA A 154 -23.85 -21.06 10.12
CA ALA A 154 -24.77 -21.71 11.03
C ALA A 154 -24.48 -21.32 12.48
N ASP A 155 -25.51 -21.28 13.32
CA ASP A 155 -25.34 -21.07 14.75
C ASP A 155 -24.92 -22.41 15.41
N VAL A 156 -23.76 -22.39 16.06
CA VAL A 156 -23.15 -23.55 16.72
C VAL A 156 -23.17 -23.36 18.23
N ARG A 157 -23.75 -24.34 18.94
CA ARG A 157 -23.80 -24.35 20.39
C ARG A 157 -22.48 -24.86 20.96
N LEU A 158 -21.73 -23.97 21.59
CA LEU A 158 -20.46 -24.31 22.27
C LEU A 158 -20.69 -24.83 23.69
N THR A 159 -21.61 -24.20 24.44
CA THR A 159 -22.02 -24.63 25.77
C THR A 159 -23.53 -24.60 25.88
N GLU A 160 -24.09 -24.92 27.05
CA GLU A 160 -25.55 -24.80 27.27
C GLU A 160 -26.07 -23.37 27.08
N GLU A 161 -25.24 -22.38 27.38
CA GLU A 161 -25.61 -20.95 27.40
C GLU A 161 -25.02 -20.17 26.21
N LEU A 162 -24.02 -20.72 25.51
CA LEU A 162 -23.28 -20.01 24.47
C LEU A 162 -23.48 -20.63 23.09
N THR A 163 -24.07 -19.85 22.21
CA THR A 163 -24.17 -20.15 20.78
C THR A 163 -23.45 -19.08 19.97
N VAL A 164 -22.65 -19.49 18.97
CA VAL A 164 -21.83 -18.61 18.14
C VAL A 164 -21.99 -18.94 16.66
N PRO A 165 -21.86 -17.97 15.75
CA PRO A 165 -21.87 -18.23 14.31
C PRO A 165 -20.63 -18.97 13.86
N MET A 166 -20.79 -19.97 13.00
CA MET A 166 -19.70 -20.71 12.35
C MET A 166 -19.96 -20.87 10.86
N GLY A 167 -18.99 -20.50 10.04
CA GLY A 167 -19.00 -20.60 8.59
C GLY A 167 -17.89 -19.74 7.99
N THR A 168 -17.61 -19.90 6.69
CA THR A 168 -16.51 -19.17 6.04
C THR A 168 -16.90 -17.74 5.64
N ARG A 169 -18.18 -17.48 5.42
CA ARG A 169 -18.69 -16.17 4.97
C ARG A 169 -19.03 -15.24 6.13
N GLN A 170 -18.02 -14.82 6.85
CA GLN A 170 -18.14 -13.90 7.99
C GLN A 170 -17.23 -12.69 7.84
N LEU A 171 -17.75 -11.53 8.23
CA LEU A 171 -17.01 -10.27 8.36
C LEU A 171 -17.06 -9.82 9.82
N PHE A 172 -15.99 -9.19 10.27
CA PHE A 172 -15.87 -8.59 11.60
C PHE A 172 -15.63 -7.10 11.43
N THR A 173 -16.66 -6.28 11.75
CA THR A 173 -16.66 -4.83 11.50
C THR A 173 -16.48 -4.06 12.80
N CYS A 174 -15.54 -3.12 12.81
CA CYS A 174 -15.31 -2.25 13.95
C CYS A 174 -16.34 -1.10 13.96
N LEU A 175 -17.03 -0.92 15.10
CA LEU A 175 -18.03 0.14 15.26
C LEU A 175 -17.44 1.54 15.16
N GLU A 176 -16.29 1.75 15.78
CA GLU A 176 -15.63 3.06 15.89
C GLU A 176 -14.83 3.44 14.66
N LEU A 177 -14.47 2.44 13.82
CA LEU A 177 -13.75 2.61 12.57
C LEU A 177 -14.36 1.70 11.48
N PRO A 178 -15.44 2.15 10.83
CA PRO A 178 -16.17 1.33 9.85
C PRO A 178 -15.34 0.85 8.65
N GLU A 179 -14.23 1.51 8.35
CA GLU A 179 -13.27 1.07 7.34
C GLU A 179 -12.45 -0.15 7.79
N LEU A 180 -12.42 -0.48 9.06
CA LEU A 180 -11.79 -1.69 9.59
C LEU A 180 -12.79 -2.85 9.53
N VAL A 181 -12.80 -3.54 8.42
CA VAL A 181 -13.58 -4.77 8.19
C VAL A 181 -12.60 -5.92 8.03
N ILE A 182 -12.67 -6.91 8.92
CA ILE A 182 -11.74 -8.03 8.97
C ILE A 182 -12.42 -9.31 8.49
N ALA A 183 -11.71 -10.12 7.72
CA ALA A 183 -12.11 -11.49 7.42
C ALA A 183 -10.94 -12.45 7.64
N ALA A 184 -11.24 -13.71 7.97
CA ALA A 184 -10.25 -14.72 8.25
C ALA A 184 -10.24 -15.82 7.18
N GLU A 185 -9.05 -16.28 6.84
CA GLU A 185 -8.80 -17.51 6.09
C GLU A 185 -7.63 -18.28 6.75
N LEU A 186 -7.49 -19.57 6.45
CA LEU A 186 -6.51 -20.41 7.12
C LEU A 186 -5.54 -21.05 6.14
N CYS A 187 -4.26 -20.79 6.33
CA CYS A 187 -3.09 -21.44 5.72
C CYS A 187 -3.28 -21.72 4.21
N GLU A 188 -3.65 -22.95 3.84
CA GLU A 188 -3.85 -23.41 2.48
C GLU A 188 -4.81 -22.55 1.66
N ASP A 189 -5.76 -21.89 2.32
CA ASP A 189 -6.73 -21.00 1.66
C ASP A 189 -6.03 -19.95 0.79
N LEU A 190 -4.87 -19.42 1.23
CA LEU A 190 -4.07 -18.48 0.43
C LEU A 190 -3.38 -19.12 -0.78
N TRP A 191 -2.99 -20.41 -0.67
CA TRP A 191 -2.17 -21.09 -1.67
C TRP A 191 -2.99 -21.61 -2.86
N THR A 192 -4.30 -21.64 -2.73
CA THR A 192 -5.21 -22.12 -3.77
C THR A 192 -5.35 -21.13 -4.92
N MET A 193 -5.85 -21.63 -6.04
CA MET A 193 -6.11 -20.82 -7.24
C MET A 193 -7.16 -19.72 -6.98
N ASN A 194 -8.13 -19.97 -6.10
CA ASN A 194 -9.20 -19.05 -5.75
C ASN A 194 -9.31 -18.90 -4.22
N PRO A 195 -8.43 -18.10 -3.60
CA PRO A 195 -8.46 -17.85 -2.15
C PRO A 195 -9.80 -17.26 -1.68
N PRO A 196 -10.34 -17.66 -0.52
CA PRO A 196 -11.56 -17.08 0.07
C PRO A 196 -11.48 -15.57 0.25
N SER A 197 -10.29 -15.03 0.50
CA SER A 197 -10.04 -13.58 0.64
C SER A 197 -10.49 -12.76 -0.57
N ILE A 198 -10.60 -13.34 -1.77
CA ILE A 198 -11.18 -12.66 -2.93
C ILE A 198 -12.65 -12.33 -2.65
N GLY A 199 -13.45 -13.34 -2.27
CA GLY A 199 -14.84 -13.14 -1.88
C GLY A 199 -14.99 -12.22 -0.68
N HIS A 200 -14.11 -12.33 0.31
CA HIS A 200 -14.10 -11.46 1.50
C HIS A 200 -13.90 -9.99 1.13
N ALA A 201 -12.93 -9.69 0.24
CA ALA A 201 -12.66 -8.33 -0.20
C ALA A 201 -13.81 -7.75 -1.04
N MET A 202 -14.45 -8.55 -1.89
CA MET A 202 -15.64 -8.15 -2.67
C MET A 202 -16.83 -7.80 -1.76
N HIS A 203 -16.91 -8.41 -0.56
CA HIS A 203 -17.92 -8.09 0.45
C HIS A 203 -17.48 -7.05 1.49
N GLY A 204 -16.35 -6.38 1.25
CA GLY A 204 -15.94 -5.20 2.03
C GLY A 204 -14.75 -5.41 2.97
N ALA A 205 -14.21 -6.62 3.13
CA ALA A 205 -13.05 -6.82 4.01
C ALA A 205 -11.85 -6.00 3.55
N THR A 206 -11.35 -5.11 4.40
CA THR A 206 -10.17 -4.28 4.17
C THR A 206 -8.92 -4.85 4.82
N LEU A 207 -9.09 -5.83 5.71
CA LEU A 207 -8.02 -6.54 6.40
C LEU A 207 -8.30 -8.04 6.36
N ILE A 208 -7.35 -8.81 5.85
CA ILE A 208 -7.38 -10.27 5.86
C ILE A 208 -6.41 -10.77 6.93
N VAL A 209 -6.86 -11.70 7.75
CA VAL A 209 -6.04 -12.43 8.71
C VAL A 209 -5.92 -13.88 8.27
N ASN A 210 -4.71 -14.40 8.22
CA ASN A 210 -4.44 -15.78 7.85
C ASN A 210 -3.69 -16.47 8.98
N LEU A 211 -4.35 -17.45 9.60
CA LEU A 211 -3.79 -18.30 10.61
C LEU A 211 -3.16 -19.51 9.91
N SER A 212 -1.86 -19.67 10.02
CA SER A 212 -1.11 -20.67 9.27
C SER A 212 -0.31 -21.62 10.16
N ALA A 213 -0.09 -22.83 9.62
CA ALA A 213 0.92 -23.77 10.06
C ALA A 213 1.63 -24.30 8.81
N SER A 214 2.42 -23.41 8.20
CA SER A 214 3.15 -23.72 6.98
C SER A 214 4.55 -24.22 7.33
N ASP A 215 4.84 -25.47 6.95
CA ASP A 215 6.18 -26.05 7.06
C ASP A 215 7.20 -25.26 6.23
N GLU A 216 8.48 -25.54 6.47
CA GLU A 216 9.56 -24.82 5.81
C GLU A 216 10.35 -25.72 4.87
N THR A 217 10.50 -25.27 3.62
CA THR A 217 11.36 -25.85 2.60
C THR A 217 12.21 -24.77 1.92
N THR A 218 13.33 -25.17 1.32
CA THR A 218 14.23 -24.23 0.65
C THR A 218 13.50 -23.43 -0.43
N GLY A 219 13.54 -22.11 -0.30
CA GLY A 219 12.88 -21.17 -1.23
C GLY A 219 11.42 -20.84 -0.90
N LYS A 220 10.74 -21.60 -0.04
CA LYS A 220 9.34 -21.38 0.35
C LYS A 220 9.11 -20.01 1.02
N PRO A 221 10.03 -19.45 1.85
CA PRO A 221 9.84 -18.12 2.41
C PRO A 221 9.71 -17.02 1.37
N ALA A 222 10.51 -17.08 0.31
CA ALA A 222 10.43 -16.11 -0.77
C ALA A 222 9.08 -16.20 -1.52
N TYR A 223 8.65 -17.42 -1.84
CA TYR A 223 7.35 -17.66 -2.48
C TYR A 223 6.18 -17.22 -1.60
N ARG A 224 6.19 -17.55 -0.29
CA ARG A 224 5.19 -17.12 0.69
C ARG A 224 5.10 -15.59 0.76
N ARG A 225 6.23 -14.91 0.77
CA ARG A 225 6.30 -13.43 0.76
C ARG A 225 5.62 -12.85 -0.48
N GLU A 226 5.89 -13.41 -1.65
CA GLU A 226 5.27 -12.94 -2.89
C GLU A 226 3.75 -13.24 -2.94
N LEU A 227 3.30 -14.38 -2.40
CA LEU A 227 1.86 -14.68 -2.28
C LEU A 227 1.16 -13.65 -1.39
N VAL A 228 1.66 -13.40 -0.20
CA VAL A 228 1.07 -12.43 0.76
C VAL A 228 1.04 -11.02 0.16
N LYS A 229 2.15 -10.57 -0.41
CA LYS A 229 2.23 -9.26 -1.08
C LYS A 229 1.27 -9.18 -2.28
N GLY A 230 1.28 -10.22 -3.13
CA GLY A 230 0.45 -10.28 -4.33
C GLY A 230 -1.04 -10.26 -4.00
N GLN A 231 -1.46 -11.00 -2.98
CA GLN A 231 -2.85 -11.04 -2.54
C GLN A 231 -3.27 -9.69 -1.91
N SER A 232 -2.43 -9.13 -1.06
CA SER A 232 -2.64 -7.79 -0.49
C SER A 232 -2.79 -6.71 -1.57
N ALA A 233 -1.96 -6.74 -2.62
CA ALA A 233 -2.01 -5.81 -3.74
C ALA A 233 -3.30 -5.97 -4.56
N ARG A 234 -3.61 -7.21 -4.95
CA ARG A 234 -4.79 -7.52 -5.78
C ARG A 234 -6.09 -7.10 -5.11
N LEU A 235 -6.18 -7.30 -3.80
CA LEU A 235 -7.39 -7.02 -3.02
C LEU A 235 -7.42 -5.62 -2.42
N LEU A 236 -6.38 -4.79 -2.62
CA LEU A 236 -6.25 -3.49 -1.97
C LEU A 236 -6.57 -3.59 -0.47
N CYS A 237 -5.88 -4.48 0.23
CA CYS A 237 -6.14 -4.77 1.64
C CYS A 237 -4.86 -4.84 2.47
N GLY A 238 -5.01 -4.75 3.79
CA GLY A 238 -4.03 -5.25 4.73
C GLY A 238 -4.09 -6.77 4.78
N TYR A 239 -2.95 -7.42 4.93
CA TYR A 239 -2.86 -8.88 5.06
C TYR A 239 -1.92 -9.25 6.19
N ILE A 240 -2.42 -9.99 7.18
CA ILE A 240 -1.65 -10.48 8.34
C ILE A 240 -1.56 -12.00 8.22
N TYR A 241 -0.34 -12.51 8.15
CA TYR A 241 -0.04 -13.93 8.09
C TYR A 241 0.72 -14.33 9.34
N ALA A 242 0.12 -15.15 10.21
CA ALA A 242 0.73 -15.66 11.43
C ALA A 242 0.96 -17.18 11.30
N SER A 243 2.20 -17.63 11.38
CA SER A 243 2.57 -19.04 11.13
C SER A 243 3.09 -19.73 12.37
N ALA A 244 2.80 -21.03 12.50
CA ALA A 244 3.34 -21.91 13.54
C ALA A 244 4.86 -21.96 13.47
N GLY A 245 5.49 -22.18 14.62
CA GLY A 245 6.95 -22.18 14.76
C GLY A 245 7.43 -23.13 15.85
N ASP A 246 8.28 -22.61 16.74
CA ASP A 246 8.89 -23.40 17.82
C ASP A 246 7.83 -24.05 18.72
N GLY A 247 8.00 -25.32 18.95
CA GLY A 247 7.10 -26.17 19.76
C GLY A 247 6.28 -27.19 18.95
N GLU A 248 6.16 -27.03 17.64
CA GLU A 248 5.60 -28.06 16.77
C GLU A 248 6.56 -29.27 16.66
N SER A 249 6.01 -30.47 16.38
CA SER A 249 6.83 -31.66 16.16
C SER A 249 7.66 -31.51 14.88
N THR A 250 8.90 -31.96 14.93
CA THR A 250 9.83 -32.01 13.80
C THR A 250 10.04 -33.40 13.26
N GLN A 251 9.08 -34.31 13.44
CA GLN A 251 9.18 -35.69 12.97
C GLN A 251 9.32 -35.76 11.46
N ASP A 252 8.46 -35.05 10.73
CA ASP A 252 8.41 -35.08 9.27
C ASP A 252 8.90 -33.78 8.65
N VAL A 253 8.55 -32.64 9.23
CA VAL A 253 8.80 -31.28 8.70
C VAL A 253 9.21 -30.34 9.83
N VAL A 254 9.66 -29.13 9.48
CA VAL A 254 9.98 -28.06 10.44
C VAL A 254 9.12 -26.83 10.19
N TYR A 255 8.85 -26.07 11.25
CA TYR A 255 8.05 -24.85 11.21
C TYR A 255 8.90 -23.66 11.62
N SER A 256 8.89 -22.61 10.82
CA SER A 256 9.81 -21.48 10.97
C SER A 256 9.26 -20.30 11.77
N GLY A 257 7.95 -20.24 11.99
CA GLY A 257 7.32 -19.05 12.59
C GLY A 257 7.37 -17.82 11.68
N HIS A 258 7.38 -18.02 10.36
CA HIS A 258 7.49 -16.94 9.37
C HIS A 258 6.22 -16.10 9.31
N ASN A 259 6.20 -15.00 10.06
CA ASN A 259 5.11 -14.04 10.11
C ASN A 259 5.32 -12.91 9.11
N LEU A 260 4.24 -12.48 8.46
CA LEU A 260 4.27 -11.43 7.44
C LEU A 260 3.10 -10.45 7.65
N ILE A 261 3.35 -9.16 7.52
CA ILE A 261 2.30 -8.13 7.47
C ILE A 261 2.51 -7.29 6.23
N ALA A 262 1.50 -7.26 5.35
CA ALA A 262 1.53 -6.49 4.11
C ALA A 262 0.34 -5.54 3.99
N GLU A 263 0.51 -4.45 3.23
CA GLU A 263 -0.53 -3.47 2.91
C GLU A 263 -0.40 -3.07 1.44
N ASN A 264 -1.44 -3.34 0.65
CA ASN A 264 -1.48 -2.98 -0.77
C ASN A 264 -0.19 -3.32 -1.53
N GLY A 265 0.28 -4.56 -1.38
CA GLY A 265 1.47 -5.09 -2.04
C GLY A 265 2.82 -4.72 -1.40
N ARG A 266 2.83 -3.85 -0.40
CA ARG A 266 4.03 -3.50 0.34
C ARG A 266 4.16 -4.38 1.58
N LEU A 267 5.30 -5.04 1.74
CA LEU A 267 5.65 -5.71 2.98
C LEU A 267 6.00 -4.65 4.03
N LEU A 268 5.31 -4.67 5.17
CA LEU A 268 5.49 -3.70 6.26
C LEU A 268 6.33 -4.27 7.40
N ALA A 269 6.12 -5.56 7.72
CA ALA A 269 6.88 -6.27 8.73
C ALA A 269 7.03 -7.75 8.35
N GLU A 270 8.14 -8.35 8.75
CA GLU A 270 8.48 -9.75 8.52
C GLU A 270 9.31 -10.26 9.70
N SER A 271 9.04 -11.47 10.18
CA SER A 271 9.84 -12.11 11.21
C SER A 271 11.07 -12.82 10.62
N GLU A 272 12.10 -12.97 11.43
CA GLU A 272 13.19 -13.90 11.12
C GLU A 272 12.66 -15.33 11.17
N LEU A 273 13.26 -16.22 10.36
CA LEU A 273 12.91 -17.62 10.34
C LEU A 273 13.49 -18.32 11.58
N PHE A 274 12.72 -19.25 12.14
CA PHE A 274 13.11 -20.08 13.30
C PHE A 274 13.34 -19.28 14.60
N ASP A 275 12.82 -18.05 14.63
CA ASP A 275 12.78 -17.22 15.82
C ASP A 275 11.30 -16.92 16.17
N ALA A 276 10.88 -17.29 17.38
CA ALA A 276 9.52 -17.08 17.86
C ALA A 276 9.31 -15.59 18.19
N GLN A 277 9.07 -14.78 17.16
CA GLN A 277 8.88 -13.33 17.32
C GLN A 277 7.45 -12.90 17.06
N THR A 278 7.00 -11.96 17.89
CA THR A 278 5.85 -11.13 17.59
C THR A 278 6.29 -9.98 16.70
N ILE A 279 5.71 -9.86 15.51
CA ILE A 279 5.88 -8.69 14.66
C ILE A 279 4.64 -7.81 14.74
N SER A 280 4.83 -6.49 14.71
CA SER A 280 3.73 -5.54 14.72
C SER A 280 4.05 -4.32 13.85
N THR A 281 3.01 -3.73 13.26
CA THR A 281 3.09 -2.50 12.48
C THR A 281 1.71 -1.87 12.39
N GLU A 282 1.58 -0.71 11.78
CA GLU A 282 0.31 -0.03 11.56
C GLU A 282 -0.15 -0.19 10.11
N ILE A 283 -1.43 -0.54 9.92
CA ILE A 283 -2.12 -0.58 8.61
C ILE A 283 -3.02 0.64 8.47
N ASP A 284 -2.98 1.31 7.34
CA ASP A 284 -3.81 2.48 7.02
C ASP A 284 -5.08 2.04 6.29
N VAL A 285 -6.12 1.68 7.05
CA VAL A 285 -7.40 1.21 6.49
C VAL A 285 -8.17 2.31 5.75
N SER A 286 -8.04 3.56 6.16
CA SER A 286 -8.67 4.69 5.46
C SER A 286 -8.06 4.92 4.08
N ARG A 287 -6.75 4.77 3.94
CA ARG A 287 -6.07 4.79 2.65
C ARG A 287 -6.54 3.64 1.76
N LEU A 288 -6.61 2.42 2.29
CA LEU A 288 -7.10 1.26 1.54
C LEU A 288 -8.52 1.48 1.01
N ALA A 289 -9.42 1.99 1.84
CA ALA A 289 -10.78 2.34 1.44
C ALA A 289 -10.79 3.44 0.37
N SER A 290 -9.89 4.44 0.46
CA SER A 290 -9.75 5.49 -0.55
C SER A 290 -9.25 4.95 -1.88
N GLU A 291 -8.24 4.09 -1.89
CA GLU A 291 -7.70 3.47 -3.12
C GLU A 291 -8.77 2.60 -3.81
N ARG A 292 -9.57 1.83 -3.07
CA ARG A 292 -10.70 1.06 -3.63
C ARG A 292 -11.72 1.97 -4.32
N ARG A 293 -12.08 3.12 -3.73
CA ARG A 293 -13.01 4.09 -4.35
C ARG A 293 -12.49 4.67 -5.66
N ARG A 294 -11.17 4.77 -5.83
CA ARG A 294 -10.54 5.25 -7.07
C ARG A 294 -10.50 4.19 -8.16
N MET A 295 -10.44 2.91 -7.77
CA MET A 295 -10.34 1.81 -8.72
C MET A 295 -11.73 1.39 -9.20
N THR A 296 -12.14 1.89 -10.35
CA THR A 296 -13.48 1.63 -10.93
C THR A 296 -13.74 0.16 -11.29
N THR A 297 -12.69 -0.65 -11.37
CA THR A 297 -12.76 -2.10 -11.64
C THR A 297 -12.71 -2.94 -10.36
N PHE A 298 -12.69 -2.32 -9.17
CA PHE A 298 -12.82 -3.05 -7.92
C PHE A 298 -14.29 -3.40 -7.70
N GLU A 299 -14.61 -4.68 -7.87
CA GLU A 299 -15.98 -5.16 -7.71
C GLU A 299 -16.39 -5.21 -6.24
N THR A 300 -17.61 -4.76 -5.96
CA THR A 300 -18.27 -4.91 -4.67
C THR A 300 -19.57 -5.66 -4.85
N VAL A 301 -19.81 -6.66 -3.98
CA VAL A 301 -21.05 -7.45 -3.99
C VAL A 301 -21.95 -6.94 -2.86
N THR A 302 -23.19 -6.62 -3.19
CA THR A 302 -24.18 -6.10 -2.23
C THR A 302 -25.16 -7.18 -1.73
N GLU A 303 -25.08 -8.40 -2.27
CA GLU A 303 -25.94 -9.49 -1.82
C GLU A 303 -25.60 -9.90 -0.38
N PRO A 304 -26.60 -10.06 0.51
CA PRO A 304 -26.39 -10.35 1.94
C PRO A 304 -26.03 -11.83 2.16
N VAL A 305 -24.94 -12.28 1.55
CA VAL A 305 -24.45 -13.67 1.68
C VAL A 305 -23.51 -13.82 2.88
N TYR A 306 -22.92 -12.71 3.36
CA TYR A 306 -22.01 -12.70 4.49
C TYR A 306 -22.73 -12.30 5.78
N ARG A 307 -22.37 -12.97 6.88
CA ARG A 307 -22.78 -12.55 8.23
C ARG A 307 -21.80 -11.52 8.75
N GLU A 308 -22.33 -10.38 9.13
CA GLU A 308 -21.56 -9.32 9.78
C GLU A 308 -21.58 -9.50 11.30
N ASN A 309 -20.40 -9.53 11.91
CA ASN A 309 -20.20 -9.60 13.36
C ASN A 309 -19.52 -8.29 13.79
N VAL A 310 -20.20 -7.57 14.67
CA VAL A 310 -19.73 -6.23 15.08
C VAL A 310 -18.88 -6.34 16.34
N PHE A 311 -17.78 -5.59 16.39
CA PHE A 311 -16.91 -5.48 17.56
C PHE A 311 -16.57 -4.01 17.86
N SER A 312 -16.05 -3.75 19.05
CA SER A 312 -15.74 -2.41 19.53
C SER A 312 -14.29 -2.30 20.01
N LEU A 313 -13.65 -1.20 19.70
CA LEU A 313 -12.30 -0.84 20.14
C LEU A 313 -12.30 0.56 20.76
N GLN A 314 -11.38 0.80 21.69
CA GLN A 314 -11.09 2.17 22.12
C GLN A 314 -10.20 2.81 21.05
N MET A 315 -10.73 3.83 20.41
CA MET A 315 -10.01 4.56 19.38
C MET A 315 -9.24 5.72 20.01
N GLU A 316 -7.95 5.49 20.20
CA GLU A 316 -6.98 6.50 20.57
C GLU A 316 -6.13 6.88 19.35
N GLU A 317 -5.37 7.97 19.45
CA GLU A 317 -4.39 8.32 18.42
C GLU A 317 -3.32 7.24 18.36
N THR A 318 -3.19 6.60 17.19
CA THR A 318 -2.21 5.53 16.97
C THR A 318 -0.82 6.12 16.87
N LYS A 319 0.09 5.70 17.76
CA LYS A 319 1.51 6.03 17.65
C LYS A 319 2.12 5.23 16.51
N LEU A 320 2.54 5.93 15.44
CA LEU A 320 3.16 5.30 14.29
C LEU A 320 4.58 4.84 14.63
N THR A 321 4.86 3.55 14.38
CA THR A 321 6.19 2.95 14.50
C THR A 321 6.71 2.45 13.16
N ARG A 322 5.84 2.35 12.13
CA ARG A 322 6.22 1.95 10.78
C ARG A 322 7.13 2.98 10.11
N TYR A 323 8.05 2.50 9.31
CA TYR A 323 8.87 3.38 8.48
C TYR A 323 8.00 4.07 7.41
N ILE A 324 8.00 5.40 7.43
CA ILE A 324 7.40 6.23 6.38
C ILE A 324 8.55 6.84 5.59
N ASP A 325 8.64 6.50 4.31
CA ASP A 325 9.69 7.00 3.43
C ASP A 325 9.50 8.50 3.19
N PRO A 326 10.47 9.36 3.59
CA PRO A 326 10.39 10.80 3.33
C PRO A 326 10.59 11.15 1.85
N MET A 327 11.12 10.20 1.05
CA MET A 327 11.34 10.37 -0.39
C MET A 327 10.71 9.21 -1.18
N PRO A 328 9.36 9.06 -1.16
CA PRO A 328 8.68 7.87 -1.66
C PRO A 328 8.85 7.64 -3.17
N PHE A 329 9.28 8.66 -3.91
CA PHE A 329 9.48 8.58 -5.36
C PHE A 329 10.92 8.25 -5.75
N VAL A 330 11.88 8.29 -4.82
CA VAL A 330 13.31 8.09 -5.07
C VAL A 330 13.76 6.76 -4.46
N PRO A 331 14.08 5.72 -5.25
CA PRO A 331 14.60 4.48 -4.70
C PRO A 331 15.90 4.67 -3.94
N SER A 332 16.02 4.04 -2.78
CA SER A 332 17.20 4.12 -1.92
C SER A 332 18.42 3.38 -2.51
N GLY A 333 18.18 2.30 -3.27
CA GLY A 333 19.23 1.53 -3.94
C GLY A 333 19.74 2.20 -5.21
N GLU A 334 21.06 2.23 -5.43
CA GLU A 334 21.68 2.81 -6.64
C GLU A 334 21.19 2.11 -7.92
N ARG A 335 21.17 0.77 -7.91
CA ARG A 335 20.68 -0.03 -9.04
C ARG A 335 19.20 0.30 -9.36
N ASP A 336 18.35 0.33 -8.35
CA ASP A 336 16.91 0.56 -8.54
C ASP A 336 16.65 2.00 -8.98
N ARG A 337 17.44 2.95 -8.47
CA ARG A 337 17.39 4.35 -8.90
C ARG A 337 17.80 4.50 -10.36
N THR A 338 18.89 3.87 -10.78
CA THR A 338 19.34 3.87 -12.17
C THR A 338 18.27 3.29 -13.10
N LEU A 339 17.72 2.12 -12.77
CA LEU A 339 16.65 1.49 -13.56
C LEU A 339 15.43 2.41 -13.67
N ARG A 340 15.01 3.04 -12.57
CA ARG A 340 13.88 3.96 -12.58
C ARG A 340 14.14 5.23 -13.39
N CYS A 341 15.33 5.79 -13.31
CA CYS A 341 15.70 6.95 -14.12
C CYS A 341 15.68 6.61 -15.63
N GLU A 342 16.21 5.46 -16.01
CA GLU A 342 16.16 5.00 -17.40
C GLU A 342 14.73 4.73 -17.87
N GLU A 343 13.88 4.16 -17.02
CA GLU A 343 12.47 3.95 -17.31
C GLU A 343 11.74 5.28 -17.54
N ILE A 344 11.91 6.26 -16.65
CA ILE A 344 11.31 7.60 -16.77
C ILE A 344 11.73 8.28 -18.07
N LEU A 345 13.05 8.33 -18.34
CA LEU A 345 13.57 8.94 -19.57
C LEU A 345 13.06 8.23 -20.82
N SER A 346 12.94 6.90 -20.79
CA SER A 346 12.42 6.13 -21.92
C SER A 346 10.94 6.41 -22.16
N ILE A 347 10.11 6.44 -21.10
CA ILE A 347 8.67 6.75 -21.23
C ILE A 347 8.48 8.13 -21.85
N GLN A 348 9.15 9.15 -21.33
CA GLN A 348 9.04 10.53 -21.82
C GLN A 348 9.54 10.66 -23.26
N SER A 349 10.72 10.09 -23.58
CA SER A 349 11.32 10.16 -24.90
C SER A 349 10.48 9.44 -25.96
N MET A 350 9.90 8.28 -25.64
CA MET A 350 9.03 7.56 -26.57
C MET A 350 7.70 8.27 -26.82
N GLY A 351 7.15 8.94 -25.80
CA GLY A 351 5.98 9.80 -25.96
C GLY A 351 6.24 10.94 -26.92
N LEU A 352 7.35 11.67 -26.72
CA LEU A 352 7.77 12.77 -27.58
C LEU A 352 8.14 12.28 -28.99
N LYS A 353 8.91 11.19 -29.11
CA LYS A 353 9.22 10.55 -30.41
C LYS A 353 7.95 10.33 -31.22
N LYS A 354 6.93 9.70 -30.62
CA LYS A 354 5.69 9.40 -31.32
C LYS A 354 4.94 10.66 -31.79
N ARG A 355 5.01 11.72 -31.00
CA ARG A 355 4.38 13.00 -31.36
C ARG A 355 5.09 13.66 -32.53
N LEU A 356 6.43 13.76 -32.49
CA LEU A 356 7.25 14.31 -33.57
C LEU A 356 7.04 13.55 -34.88
N GLU A 357 7.06 12.21 -34.83
CA GLU A 357 6.80 11.33 -35.97
C GLU A 357 5.40 11.59 -36.59
N HIS A 358 4.36 11.62 -35.74
CA HIS A 358 2.98 11.78 -36.16
C HIS A 358 2.70 13.16 -36.80
N THR A 359 3.27 14.21 -36.21
CA THR A 359 3.07 15.60 -36.70
C THR A 359 4.02 15.97 -37.84
N HIS A 360 4.96 15.10 -38.18
CA HIS A 360 6.02 15.34 -39.18
C HIS A 360 6.83 16.62 -38.91
N CYS A 361 7.00 16.96 -37.60
CA CYS A 361 7.80 18.09 -37.21
C CYS A 361 9.27 17.93 -37.62
N LYS A 362 9.87 18.98 -38.13
CA LYS A 362 11.26 18.98 -38.57
C LYS A 362 12.22 19.44 -37.47
N SER A 363 11.69 20.11 -36.45
CA SER A 363 12.47 20.61 -35.34
C SER A 363 11.69 20.53 -34.01
N ALA A 364 12.41 20.62 -32.90
CA ALA A 364 11.85 20.85 -31.58
C ALA A 364 12.41 22.16 -31.03
N VAL A 365 11.58 22.96 -30.36
CA VAL A 365 11.97 24.24 -29.78
C VAL A 365 11.80 24.17 -28.26
N ILE A 366 12.83 24.55 -27.52
CA ILE A 366 12.84 24.47 -26.06
C ILE A 366 13.41 25.73 -25.48
N GLY A 367 12.71 26.31 -24.50
CA GLY A 367 13.27 27.41 -23.69
C GLY A 367 14.22 26.84 -22.63
N ILE A 368 15.47 27.23 -22.65
CA ILE A 368 16.51 26.74 -21.72
C ILE A 368 16.87 27.84 -20.72
N SER A 369 16.41 27.67 -19.48
CA SER A 369 16.71 28.58 -18.37
C SER A 369 18.01 28.23 -17.63
N GLY A 370 18.55 27.03 -17.84
CA GLY A 370 19.66 26.47 -17.06
C GLY A 370 19.22 25.80 -15.74
N GLY A 371 17.92 25.71 -15.50
CA GLY A 371 17.30 24.95 -14.39
C GLY A 371 17.13 23.46 -14.73
N LEU A 372 16.75 22.67 -13.72
CA LEU A 372 16.60 21.20 -13.86
C LEU A 372 15.51 20.81 -14.86
N ASP A 373 14.38 21.52 -14.89
CA ASP A 373 13.24 21.19 -15.75
C ASP A 373 13.57 21.36 -17.23
N SER A 374 14.17 22.48 -17.61
CA SER A 374 14.62 22.70 -18.97
C SER A 374 15.75 21.74 -19.38
N THR A 375 16.63 21.38 -18.43
CA THR A 375 17.68 20.36 -18.64
C THR A 375 17.05 19.01 -18.94
N LEU A 376 16.06 18.55 -18.16
CA LEU A 376 15.36 17.29 -18.38
C LEU A 376 14.63 17.28 -19.71
N ALA A 377 13.92 18.37 -20.05
CA ALA A 377 13.22 18.51 -21.32
C ALA A 377 14.18 18.41 -22.52
N LEU A 378 15.37 19.00 -22.43
CA LEU A 378 16.39 18.90 -23.48
C LEU A 378 16.94 17.48 -23.61
N LEU A 379 17.24 16.78 -22.50
CA LEU A 379 17.72 15.40 -22.51
C LEU A 379 16.66 14.42 -23.10
N VAL A 380 15.41 14.58 -22.74
CA VAL A 380 14.29 13.82 -23.32
C VAL A 380 14.18 14.05 -24.82
N THR A 381 14.34 15.31 -25.26
CA THR A 381 14.28 15.66 -26.68
C THR A 381 15.43 15.07 -27.48
N VAL A 382 16.66 15.14 -26.96
CA VAL A 382 17.83 14.52 -27.58
C VAL A 382 17.61 13.02 -27.74
N ARG A 383 17.17 12.28 -26.71
CA ARG A 383 16.85 10.86 -26.81
C ARG A 383 15.74 10.55 -27.82
N ALA A 384 14.72 11.41 -27.94
CA ALA A 384 13.68 11.24 -28.94
C ALA A 384 14.23 11.42 -30.37
N PHE A 385 15.13 12.40 -30.56
CA PHE A 385 15.81 12.63 -31.85
C PHE A 385 16.74 11.49 -32.23
N ASP A 386 17.52 10.97 -31.28
CA ASP A 386 18.35 9.76 -31.48
C ASP A 386 17.48 8.57 -31.97
N ALA A 387 16.35 8.35 -31.31
CA ALA A 387 15.42 7.28 -31.66
C ALA A 387 14.70 7.46 -33.01
N LEU A 388 14.68 8.67 -33.56
CA LEU A 388 14.16 9.03 -34.88
C LEU A 388 15.26 9.11 -35.94
N GLY A 389 16.53 9.06 -35.56
CA GLY A 389 17.66 9.31 -36.46
C GLY A 389 17.70 10.76 -36.97
N MET A 390 17.18 11.71 -36.19
CA MET A 390 17.19 13.13 -36.52
C MET A 390 18.44 13.81 -36.00
N ASP A 391 18.96 14.78 -36.75
CA ASP A 391 20.14 15.56 -36.36
C ASP A 391 19.81 16.51 -35.20
N HIS A 392 20.65 16.54 -34.18
CA HIS A 392 20.48 17.40 -32.98
C HIS A 392 20.48 18.89 -33.30
N SER A 393 21.08 19.33 -34.42
CA SER A 393 21.03 20.72 -34.90
C SER A 393 19.59 21.20 -35.20
N ASN A 394 18.63 20.26 -35.34
CA ASN A 394 17.21 20.58 -35.44
C ASN A 394 16.51 20.78 -34.08
N ILE A 395 17.22 20.61 -32.96
CA ILE A 395 16.75 21.03 -31.65
C ILE A 395 17.13 22.49 -31.43
N LYS A 396 16.14 23.37 -31.47
CA LYS A 396 16.31 24.81 -31.28
C LYS A 396 16.25 25.09 -29.76
N ALA A 397 17.40 25.18 -29.14
CA ALA A 397 17.54 25.46 -27.70
C ALA A 397 17.69 26.96 -27.48
N VAL A 398 16.59 27.59 -27.01
CA VAL A 398 16.48 29.05 -26.96
C VAL A 398 16.72 29.56 -25.53
N THR A 399 17.73 30.37 -25.35
CA THR A 399 17.99 31.08 -24.10
C THR A 399 17.50 32.52 -24.21
N MET A 400 16.70 32.96 -23.26
CA MET A 400 16.06 34.28 -23.30
C MET A 400 16.38 35.03 -22.00
N PRO A 401 17.56 35.65 -21.90
CA PRO A 401 17.92 36.40 -20.72
C PRO A 401 16.96 37.57 -20.47
N GLY A 402 16.38 37.57 -19.26
CA GLY A 402 15.50 38.61 -18.75
C GLY A 402 16.14 39.37 -17.62
N PHE A 403 15.33 40.08 -16.82
CA PHE A 403 15.83 40.91 -15.72
C PHE A 403 16.35 40.13 -14.51
N GLY A 404 16.03 38.82 -14.39
CA GLY A 404 16.41 37.96 -13.27
C GLY A 404 17.43 36.86 -13.60
N THR A 405 17.99 36.83 -14.81
CA THR A 405 18.94 35.78 -15.23
C THR A 405 20.27 35.96 -14.56
N THR A 406 20.83 34.91 -13.92
CA THR A 406 22.18 34.91 -13.32
C THR A 406 23.22 34.34 -14.29
N ASP A 407 24.48 34.78 -14.19
CA ASP A 407 25.57 34.31 -15.05
C ASP A 407 25.75 32.77 -14.95
N ARG A 408 25.63 32.21 -13.75
CA ARG A 408 25.77 30.76 -13.53
C ARG A 408 24.73 29.95 -14.28
N THR A 409 23.46 30.36 -14.24
CA THR A 409 22.40 29.63 -14.93
C THR A 409 22.54 29.75 -16.44
N TYR A 410 22.96 30.90 -16.92
CA TYR A 410 23.26 31.13 -18.32
C TYR A 410 24.41 30.22 -18.80
N ASP A 411 25.56 30.21 -18.11
CA ASP A 411 26.72 29.38 -18.49
C ASP A 411 26.37 27.88 -18.51
N ASN A 412 25.58 27.41 -17.54
CA ASN A 412 25.09 26.03 -17.51
C ASN A 412 24.24 25.71 -18.73
N ALA A 413 23.31 26.61 -19.11
CA ALA A 413 22.46 26.43 -20.29
C ALA A 413 23.30 26.32 -21.57
N VAL A 414 24.21 27.26 -21.81
CA VAL A 414 25.05 27.32 -23.00
C VAL A 414 25.95 26.08 -23.09
N SER A 415 26.59 25.70 -21.97
CA SER A 415 27.46 24.53 -21.93
C SER A 415 26.71 23.24 -22.26
N LEU A 416 25.54 23.05 -21.68
CA LEU A 416 24.69 21.88 -21.92
C LEU A 416 24.25 21.78 -23.37
N ILE A 417 23.73 22.89 -23.95
CA ILE A 417 23.28 22.94 -25.35
C ILE A 417 24.40 22.52 -26.31
N ARG A 418 25.60 23.10 -26.11
CA ARG A 418 26.77 22.79 -26.92
C ARG A 418 27.24 21.34 -26.79
N CYS A 419 27.27 20.80 -25.56
CA CYS A 419 27.65 19.41 -25.32
C CYS A 419 26.72 18.42 -26.03
N LEU A 420 25.45 18.76 -26.15
CA LEU A 420 24.42 17.89 -26.77
C LEU A 420 24.31 18.12 -28.29
N GLY A 421 25.04 19.08 -28.87
CA GLY A 421 24.99 19.37 -30.31
C GLY A 421 23.69 20.03 -30.78
N ALA A 422 22.90 20.60 -29.87
CA ALA A 422 21.70 21.33 -30.21
C ALA A 422 22.04 22.75 -30.74
N ASP A 423 21.13 23.33 -31.54
CA ASP A 423 21.28 24.67 -32.11
C ASP A 423 20.97 25.71 -31.04
N PHE A 424 22.01 26.48 -30.66
CA PHE A 424 21.91 27.53 -29.64
C PHE A 424 21.38 28.82 -30.25
N ILE A 425 20.26 29.30 -29.68
CA ILE A 425 19.64 30.57 -30.06
C ILE A 425 19.54 31.43 -28.80
N GLU A 426 20.04 32.66 -28.89
CA GLU A 426 19.91 33.67 -27.84
C GLU A 426 18.98 34.80 -28.28
N VAL A 427 18.00 35.16 -27.45
CA VAL A 427 17.06 36.28 -27.71
C VAL A 427 16.95 37.11 -26.43
N ASP A 428 17.47 38.33 -26.44
CA ASP A 428 17.24 39.26 -25.33
C ASP A 428 15.81 39.84 -25.41
N ILE A 429 15.02 39.55 -24.37
CA ILE A 429 13.61 39.96 -24.31
C ILE A 429 13.40 41.33 -23.67
N LYS A 430 14.42 41.98 -23.13
CA LYS A 430 14.28 43.20 -22.31
C LYS A 430 13.60 44.33 -23.05
N ASP A 431 14.00 44.59 -24.30
CA ASP A 431 13.42 45.67 -25.09
C ASP A 431 11.95 45.45 -25.40
N ALA A 432 11.56 44.24 -25.82
CA ALA A 432 10.18 43.88 -26.11
C ALA A 432 9.30 44.01 -24.86
N VAL A 433 9.77 43.49 -23.71
CA VAL A 433 9.07 43.58 -22.41
C VAL A 433 8.92 45.06 -21.98
N ASN A 434 9.95 45.87 -22.12
CA ASN A 434 9.91 47.31 -21.77
C ASN A 434 8.90 48.06 -22.65
N ILE A 435 8.82 47.74 -23.94
CA ILE A 435 7.82 48.33 -24.83
C ILE A 435 6.42 47.92 -24.36
N HIS A 436 6.20 46.65 -24.09
CA HIS A 436 4.94 46.13 -23.58
C HIS A 436 4.52 46.81 -22.27
N PHE A 437 5.44 46.96 -21.30
CA PHE A 437 5.18 47.61 -20.01
C PHE A 437 4.78 49.06 -20.20
N ARG A 438 5.46 49.79 -21.10
CA ARG A 438 5.11 51.16 -21.43
C ARG A 438 3.71 51.27 -22.03
N ASP A 439 3.35 50.34 -22.92
CA ASP A 439 2.06 50.37 -23.63
C ASP A 439 0.88 50.09 -22.70
N ILE A 440 1.09 49.28 -21.64
CA ILE A 440 0.07 48.99 -20.62
C ILE A 440 0.15 49.88 -19.37
N GLY A 441 1.12 50.80 -19.30
CA GLY A 441 1.31 51.67 -18.15
C GLY A 441 1.87 50.98 -16.89
N GLN A 442 2.56 49.87 -17.04
CA GLN A 442 3.23 49.17 -15.95
C GLN A 442 4.53 49.88 -15.60
N ASP A 443 4.77 50.15 -14.29
CA ASP A 443 6.04 50.65 -13.80
C ASP A 443 7.05 49.48 -13.72
N PRO A 444 8.18 49.52 -14.45
CA PRO A 444 9.17 48.45 -14.44
C PRO A 444 9.83 48.23 -13.08
N SER A 445 9.72 49.18 -12.15
CA SER A 445 10.24 49.03 -10.78
C SER A 445 9.30 48.22 -9.87
N MET A 446 8.06 48.02 -10.26
CA MET A 446 7.06 47.25 -9.56
C MET A 446 7.15 45.74 -9.99
N HIS A 447 7.81 44.93 -9.22
CA HIS A 447 7.99 43.50 -9.45
C HIS A 447 6.76 42.72 -8.94
N ASP A 448 5.63 42.95 -9.55
CA ASP A 448 4.33 42.32 -9.27
C ASP A 448 4.01 41.18 -10.25
N VAL A 449 2.79 40.65 -10.16
CA VAL A 449 2.29 39.59 -11.05
C VAL A 449 2.31 40.02 -12.53
N THR A 450 2.11 41.32 -12.83
CA THR A 450 2.16 41.85 -14.19
C THR A 450 3.56 41.80 -14.76
N TYR A 451 4.55 42.18 -13.93
CA TYR A 451 5.96 42.15 -14.27
C TYR A 451 6.42 40.72 -14.60
N GLU A 452 6.06 39.74 -13.77
CA GLU A 452 6.43 38.32 -13.95
C GLU A 452 5.75 37.74 -15.22
N ASN A 453 4.43 37.85 -15.29
CA ASN A 453 3.67 37.30 -16.41
C ASN A 453 3.96 37.97 -17.76
N GLY A 454 4.30 39.27 -17.79
CA GLY A 454 4.72 39.97 -19.00
C GLY A 454 5.94 39.32 -19.63
N GLN A 455 6.97 39.07 -18.85
CA GLN A 455 8.18 38.41 -19.31
C GLN A 455 7.93 36.93 -19.71
N ALA A 456 7.12 36.22 -18.96
CA ALA A 456 6.79 34.82 -19.25
C ALA A 456 6.04 34.67 -20.60
N ARG A 457 5.09 35.56 -20.88
CA ARG A 457 4.36 35.56 -22.14
C ARG A 457 5.24 35.94 -23.34
N GLU A 458 6.16 36.87 -23.18
CA GLU A 458 7.11 37.23 -24.25
C GLU A 458 7.98 36.00 -24.59
N ARG A 459 8.52 35.30 -23.61
CA ARG A 459 9.26 34.06 -23.87
C ARG A 459 8.42 33.02 -24.61
N THR A 460 7.18 32.82 -24.20
CA THR A 460 6.27 31.86 -24.84
C THR A 460 5.97 32.24 -26.29
N GLN A 461 5.70 33.52 -26.57
CA GLN A 461 5.47 34.02 -27.93
C GLN A 461 6.67 33.72 -28.83
N ILE A 462 7.88 34.05 -28.38
CA ILE A 462 9.12 33.81 -29.15
C ILE A 462 9.29 32.32 -29.48
N LEU A 463 9.09 31.44 -28.50
CA LEU A 463 9.23 29.97 -28.70
C LEU A 463 8.22 29.47 -29.73
N MET A 464 6.96 29.90 -29.63
CA MET A 464 5.90 29.51 -30.58
C MET A 464 6.20 30.00 -32.01
N ASP A 465 6.69 31.21 -32.15
CA ASP A 465 7.02 31.80 -33.47
C ASP A 465 8.25 31.12 -34.08
N ILE A 466 9.28 30.79 -33.27
CA ILE A 466 10.42 30.01 -33.76
C ILE A 466 9.98 28.60 -34.19
N ALA A 467 9.05 27.95 -33.46
CA ALA A 467 8.50 26.68 -33.85
C ALA A 467 7.75 26.74 -35.17
N ASN A 468 6.90 27.74 -35.36
CA ASN A 468 6.18 27.99 -36.62
C ASN A 468 7.17 28.20 -37.80
N LYS A 469 8.18 29.00 -37.58
CA LYS A 469 9.20 29.34 -38.61
C LYS A 469 10.05 28.12 -38.99
N SER A 470 10.36 27.25 -38.04
CA SER A 470 11.23 26.05 -38.23
C SER A 470 10.44 24.78 -38.58
N GLY A 471 9.12 24.84 -38.67
CA GLY A 471 8.24 23.68 -38.87
C GLY A 471 8.35 22.65 -37.74
N GLY A 472 8.44 23.13 -36.53
CA GLY A 472 8.66 22.36 -35.31
C GLY A 472 7.53 22.49 -34.30
N MET A 473 7.82 21.98 -33.09
CA MET A 473 6.92 22.12 -31.96
C MET A 473 7.66 22.60 -30.72
N VAL A 474 6.97 23.34 -29.86
CA VAL A 474 7.48 23.76 -28.56
C VAL A 474 7.33 22.65 -27.55
N ILE A 475 8.44 22.24 -26.93
CA ILE A 475 8.49 21.26 -25.86
C ILE A 475 8.39 21.98 -24.52
N GLY A 476 7.42 21.58 -23.70
CA GLY A 476 7.20 22.16 -22.37
C GLY A 476 8.23 21.70 -21.35
N THR A 477 8.48 22.57 -20.39
CA THR A 477 9.41 22.32 -19.28
C THR A 477 8.69 22.25 -17.93
N GLY A 478 7.39 22.53 -17.86
CA GLY A 478 6.59 22.51 -16.63
C GLY A 478 6.48 21.11 -15.99
N ASP A 479 6.29 21.08 -14.68
CA ASP A 479 6.14 19.86 -13.90
C ASP A 479 4.87 19.84 -13.02
N LEU A 480 4.60 18.67 -12.39
CA LEU A 480 3.43 18.51 -11.52
C LEU A 480 3.57 19.28 -10.21
N SER A 481 4.78 19.55 -9.74
CA SER A 481 5.01 20.29 -8.49
C SER A 481 4.58 21.76 -8.68
N GLU A 482 4.92 22.36 -9.83
CA GLU A 482 4.50 23.71 -10.20
C GLU A 482 2.98 23.81 -10.25
N LEU A 483 2.32 22.84 -10.88
CA LEU A 483 0.85 22.78 -10.95
C LEU A 483 0.20 22.57 -9.59
N ALA A 484 0.76 21.68 -8.76
CA ALA A 484 0.23 21.39 -7.42
C ALA A 484 0.37 22.57 -6.45
N LEU A 485 1.46 23.33 -6.56
CA LEU A 485 1.73 24.48 -5.71
C LEU A 485 1.14 25.78 -6.25
N GLY A 486 0.62 25.78 -7.48
CA GLY A 486 0.15 26.99 -8.14
C GLY A 486 1.29 27.95 -8.55
N TRP A 487 2.49 27.42 -8.75
CA TRP A 487 3.67 28.19 -9.17
C TRP A 487 3.79 28.22 -10.70
N ALA A 488 2.72 28.52 -11.36
CA ALA A 488 2.69 28.65 -12.81
C ALA A 488 2.27 30.07 -13.20
N THR A 489 2.97 30.63 -14.18
CA THR A 489 2.60 31.91 -14.76
C THR A 489 1.31 31.74 -15.58
N TYR A 490 0.40 32.72 -15.49
CA TYR A 490 -0.85 32.65 -16.22
C TYR A 490 -0.64 32.86 -17.73
N ASN A 491 -0.91 31.83 -18.54
CA ASN A 491 -0.65 31.79 -19.98
C ASN A 491 0.79 32.21 -20.38
N GLY A 492 1.76 31.80 -19.58
CA GLY A 492 3.18 32.04 -19.77
C GLY A 492 3.99 30.76 -19.96
N ASP A 493 5.08 30.61 -19.21
CA ASP A 493 6.09 29.56 -19.40
C ASP A 493 5.58 28.12 -19.40
N HIS A 494 4.39 27.83 -18.80
CA HIS A 494 3.77 26.50 -18.83
C HIS A 494 3.07 26.17 -20.16
N MET A 495 2.91 27.17 -21.08
CA MET A 495 2.30 26.95 -22.36
C MET A 495 3.26 26.28 -23.34
N SER A 496 2.86 25.16 -23.89
CA SER A 496 3.66 24.39 -24.83
C SER A 496 2.75 23.64 -25.82
N MET A 497 3.32 23.15 -26.89
CA MET A 497 2.63 22.29 -27.86
C MET A 497 2.65 20.84 -27.44
N HIS A 498 3.65 20.44 -26.64
CA HIS A 498 3.77 19.10 -26.05
C HIS A 498 4.49 19.18 -24.69
N PRO A 499 3.88 18.67 -23.59
CA PRO A 499 4.57 18.57 -22.30
C PRO A 499 5.67 17.49 -22.37
N LYS A 500 6.67 17.62 -21.51
CA LYS A 500 7.74 16.62 -21.34
C LYS A 500 7.22 15.32 -20.73
#